data_9eaca314888ed160744c1d0399d209b8
#
_entry.id   9eaca314888ed160744c1d0399d209b8
#
_cell.length_a   1.000
_cell.length_b   1.000
_cell.length_c   1.000
_cell.angle_alpha   90.00
_cell.angle_beta   90.00
_cell.angle_gamma   90.00
#
_symmetry.space_group_name_H-M   'P 1'
#
loop_
_entity.id
_entity.type
_entity.pdbx_description
1 polymer ?
#
loop_
_entity_poly.entity_id
_entity_poly.type
_entity_poly.pdbx_seq_one_letter_code
_entity_poly.pdbx_strand_id
1 'polypeptide(L)'
;MKKVATRRSPDEIALELLNIIEEKTEANKWDLIKVLGNDTQFKIWIEDFFLPEKVLEERKEGRNYHYKITERGKLFHRLLKSGNMIKIFNRVSGKRLK
;
A
#
# COMPACT_ATOMS: atom_id res chain seq x y z
N MET A 1 -23.61 10.10 0.91
CA MET A 1 -23.30 9.64 1.09
C MET A 1 -22.76 9.19 1.31
N LYS A 2 -22.65 8.98 1.57
CA LYS A 2 -22.05 8.57 1.83
C LYS A 2 -21.56 7.80 1.93
N LYS A 3 -21.30 7.54 2.08
CA LYS A 3 -20.83 6.87 2.23
C LYS A 3 -20.47 6.08 2.18
N VAL A 4 -20.63 5.88 2.22
CA VAL A 4 -20.36 5.08 2.26
C VAL A 4 -19.63 4.29 1.92
N ALA A 5 -19.52 4.37 1.35
CA ALA A 5 -18.54 3.61 0.71
C ALA A 5 -17.40 3.35 1.52
N THR A 6 -17.63 3.00 2.45
CA THR A 6 -16.60 2.86 3.38
C THR A 6 -15.92 1.55 3.30
N ARG A 7 -16.44 0.66 2.46
CA ARG A 7 -15.84 -0.60 2.37
C ARG A 7 -15.07 -0.77 1.11
N ARG A 8 -13.87 -0.26 1.07
CA ARG A 8 -13.00 -0.50 -0.07
C ARG A 8 -12.48 -1.93 0.01
N SER A 9 -12.36 -2.58 -1.13
CA SER A 9 -11.76 -3.90 -1.16
C SER A 9 -10.26 -3.78 -0.96
N PRO A 10 -9.58 -4.87 -0.61
CA PRO A 10 -8.13 -4.79 -0.43
C PRO A 10 -7.39 -4.33 -1.68
N ASP A 11 -7.85 -4.73 -2.85
CA ASP A 11 -7.17 -4.29 -4.06
C ASP A 11 -7.38 -2.80 -4.31
N GLU A 12 -8.53 -2.27 -3.96
CA GLU A 12 -8.76 -0.84 -4.07
C GLU A 12 -7.87 -0.06 -3.14
N ILE A 13 -7.70 -0.54 -1.92
CA ILE A 13 -6.84 0.12 -0.96
C ILE A 13 -5.39 0.08 -1.44
N ALA A 14 -4.93 -1.09 -1.87
CA ALA A 14 -3.56 -1.22 -2.33
C ALA A 14 -3.31 -0.35 -3.55
N LEU A 15 -4.24 -0.32 -4.48
CA LEU A 15 -4.09 0.48 -5.68
C LEU A 15 -4.03 1.97 -5.33
N GLU A 16 -4.89 2.40 -4.44
CA GLU A 16 -4.93 3.79 -4.03
C GLU A 16 -3.63 4.21 -3.37
N LEU A 17 -3.09 3.35 -2.50
CA LEU A 17 -1.83 3.64 -1.84
C LEU A 17 -0.70 3.77 -2.85
N LEU A 18 -0.61 2.84 -3.78
CA LEU A 18 0.47 2.86 -4.74
C LEU A 18 0.32 3.99 -5.74
N ASN A 19 -0.90 4.35 -6.09
CA ASN A 19 -1.13 5.50 -6.96
C ASN A 19 -0.62 6.78 -6.31
N ILE A 20 -0.91 6.96 -5.05
CA ILE A 20 -0.47 8.15 -4.32
C ILE A 20 1.04 8.21 -4.23
N ILE A 21 1.66 7.10 -3.90
CA ILE A 21 3.11 7.06 -3.75
C ILE A 21 3.79 7.34 -5.09
N GLU A 22 3.27 6.75 -6.15
CA GLU A 22 3.86 6.94 -7.46
C GLU A 22 3.67 8.37 -7.95
N GLU A 23 2.51 8.94 -7.69
CA GLU A 23 2.22 10.29 -8.10
C GLU A 23 3.12 11.30 -7.41
N LYS A 24 3.40 11.07 -6.14
CA LYS A 24 4.26 11.97 -5.38
C LYS A 24 5.73 11.61 -5.50
N THR A 25 6.04 10.51 -6.13
CA THR A 25 7.37 9.94 -6.21
C THR A 25 7.78 9.37 -4.86
N GLU A 26 7.50 10.09 -3.82
CA GLU A 26 7.81 9.67 -2.46
C GLU A 26 6.71 10.22 -1.57
N ALA A 27 6.09 9.38 -0.76
CA ALA A 27 5.03 9.79 0.13
C ALA A 27 5.50 9.67 1.56
N ASN A 28 5.02 10.56 2.42
CA ASN A 28 5.37 10.45 3.83
C ASN A 28 4.28 9.68 4.56
N LYS A 29 4.55 9.40 5.82
CA LYS A 29 3.63 8.60 6.61
C LYS A 29 2.23 9.20 6.67
N TRP A 30 2.16 10.52 6.81
CA TRP A 30 0.86 11.18 6.92
C TRP A 30 0.04 11.06 5.65
N ASP A 31 0.72 11.12 4.49
CA ASP A 31 0.03 10.94 3.23
C ASP A 31 -0.68 9.59 3.18
N LEU A 32 -0.01 8.58 3.68
CA LEU A 32 -0.55 7.23 3.63
C LEU A 32 -1.62 7.01 4.69
N ILE A 33 -1.44 7.63 5.86
CA ILE A 33 -2.46 7.54 6.89
C ILE A 33 -3.76 8.17 6.44
N LYS A 34 -3.68 9.26 5.69
CA LYS A 34 -4.87 9.90 5.17
C LYS A 34 -5.66 8.97 4.26
N VAL A 35 -4.95 8.20 3.46
CA VAL A 35 -5.61 7.25 2.58
C VAL A 35 -6.24 6.11 3.38
N LEU A 36 -5.52 5.65 4.38
CA LEU A 36 -5.93 4.47 5.13
C LEU A 36 -6.90 4.76 6.26
N GLY A 37 -6.88 5.97 6.75
CA GLY A 37 -7.83 6.39 7.76
C GLY A 37 -7.31 6.40 9.18
N ASN A 38 -6.34 5.56 9.51
CA ASN A 38 -5.81 5.57 10.86
C ASN A 38 -4.48 4.80 10.93
N ASP A 39 -3.84 4.90 12.07
CA ASP A 39 -2.55 4.26 12.33
C ASP A 39 -2.60 2.75 12.27
N THR A 40 -3.69 2.18 12.71
CA THR A 40 -3.81 0.73 12.73
C THR A 40 -3.75 0.18 11.31
N GLN A 41 -4.49 0.81 10.41
CA GLN A 41 -4.47 0.41 9.02
C GLN A 41 -3.10 0.66 8.38
N PHE A 42 -2.46 1.75 8.76
CA PHE A 42 -1.11 2.02 8.26
C PHE A 42 -0.18 0.90 8.65
N LYS A 43 -0.24 0.47 9.90
CA LYS A 43 0.63 -0.60 10.35
C LYS A 43 0.38 -1.88 9.57
N ILE A 44 -0.88 -2.23 9.39
CA ILE A 44 -1.23 -3.46 8.67
C ILE A 44 -0.73 -3.42 7.24
N TRP A 45 -1.00 -2.33 6.54
CA TRP A 45 -0.69 -2.25 5.13
C TRP A 45 0.77 -1.99 4.85
N ILE A 46 1.39 -1.09 5.61
CA ILE A 46 2.75 -0.67 5.32
C ILE A 46 3.77 -1.50 6.08
N GLU A 47 3.64 -1.55 7.39
CA GLU A 47 4.65 -2.21 8.21
C GLU A 47 4.59 -3.72 8.14
N ASP A 48 3.39 -4.26 8.04
CA ASP A 48 3.22 -5.71 8.06
C ASP A 48 3.12 -6.33 6.68
N PHE A 49 2.87 -5.52 5.66
CA PHE A 49 2.70 -6.06 4.31
C PHE A 49 3.68 -5.45 3.30
N PHE A 50 3.51 -4.16 2.99
CA PHE A 50 4.29 -3.57 1.89
C PHE A 50 5.79 -3.55 2.14
N LEU A 51 6.21 -3.26 3.34
CA LEU A 51 7.64 -3.24 3.63
C LEU A 51 8.25 -4.63 3.68
N PRO A 52 7.65 -5.60 4.39
CA PRO A 52 8.23 -6.95 4.39
C PRO A 52 8.26 -7.59 3.01
N GLU A 53 7.26 -7.28 2.18
CA GLU A 53 7.19 -7.85 0.84
C GLU A 53 7.99 -7.06 -0.17
N LYS A 54 8.67 -6.02 0.26
CA LYS A 54 9.53 -5.23 -0.60
C LYS A 54 8.78 -4.49 -1.69
N VAL A 55 7.52 -4.20 -1.46
CA VAL A 55 6.74 -3.38 -2.38
C VAL A 55 7.13 -1.93 -2.24
N LEU A 56 7.47 -1.52 -1.03
CA LEU A 56 7.94 -0.17 -0.75
C LEU A 56 9.27 -0.24 -0.03
N GLU A 57 10.03 0.84 -0.13
CA GLU A 57 11.20 1.00 0.71
C GLU A 57 10.98 2.25 1.55
N GLU A 58 11.53 2.23 2.74
CA GLU A 58 11.36 3.27 3.72
C GLU A 58 12.65 4.04 3.86
N ARG A 59 12.55 5.35 3.93
CA ARG A 59 13.70 6.21 4.16
C ARG A 59 13.35 7.13 5.33
N LYS A 60 14.22 7.18 6.30
CA LYS A 60 14.02 8.07 7.42
C LYS A 60 14.85 9.32 7.24
N GLU A 61 14.24 10.46 7.41
CA GLU A 61 14.93 11.72 7.32
C GLU A 61 14.52 12.56 8.52
N GLY A 62 15.42 12.69 9.48
CA GLY A 62 15.07 13.37 10.72
C GLY A 62 14.01 12.57 11.44
N ARG A 63 12.88 13.20 11.68
CA ARG A 63 11.76 12.53 12.33
C ARG A 63 10.74 12.03 11.34
N ASN A 64 10.98 12.24 10.06
CA ASN A 64 10.01 11.91 9.06
C ASN A 64 10.37 10.61 8.36
N TYR A 65 9.34 9.85 8.02
CA TYR A 65 9.51 8.64 7.25
C TYR A 65 8.92 8.86 5.88
N HIS A 66 9.67 8.44 4.88
CA HIS A 66 9.25 8.56 3.49
C HIS A 66 9.23 7.18 2.86
N TYR A 67 8.28 6.95 1.98
CA TYR A 67 8.08 5.66 1.34
C TYR A 67 8.10 5.81 -0.15
N LYS A 68 8.82 4.93 -0.80
CA LYS A 68 8.99 4.96 -2.23
C LYS A 68 8.73 3.58 -2.78
N ILE A 69 8.16 3.53 -3.98
CA ILE A 69 7.84 2.27 -4.59
C ILE A 69 9.10 1.63 -5.15
N THR A 70 9.26 0.33 -4.92
CA THR A 70 10.41 -0.42 -5.44
C THR A 70 10.09 -0.95 -6.82
N GLU A 71 11.08 -1.59 -7.45
CA GLU A 71 10.84 -2.24 -8.73
C GLU A 71 9.79 -3.33 -8.59
N ARG A 72 9.90 -4.09 -7.50
CA ARG A 72 8.92 -5.13 -7.22
C ARG A 72 7.55 -4.50 -6.99
N GLY A 73 7.53 -3.33 -6.34
CA GLY A 73 6.30 -2.61 -6.13
C GLY A 73 5.67 -2.11 -7.41
N LYS A 74 6.49 -1.71 -8.36
CA LYS A 74 5.97 -1.26 -9.65
C LYS A 74 5.30 -2.39 -10.39
N LEU A 75 5.89 -3.57 -10.31
CA LEU A 75 5.30 -4.74 -10.92
C LEU A 75 3.97 -5.08 -10.25
N PHE A 76 3.96 -5.05 -8.94
CA PHE A 76 2.76 -5.30 -8.16
C PHE A 76 1.66 -4.31 -8.55
N HIS A 77 2.02 -3.03 -8.66
CA HIS A 77 1.11 -1.98 -9.03
C HIS A 77 0.51 -2.23 -10.42
N ARG A 78 1.35 -2.62 -11.36
CA ARG A 78 0.89 -2.92 -12.70
C ARG A 78 -0.10 -4.07 -12.71
N LEU A 79 0.19 -5.10 -11.92
CA LEU A 79 -0.69 -6.25 -11.84
C LEU A 79 -2.02 -5.90 -11.18
N LEU A 80 -1.99 -5.01 -10.21
CA LEU A 80 -3.21 -4.53 -9.60
C LEU A 80 -4.09 -3.83 -10.63
N LYS A 81 -3.49 -3.02 -11.47
CA LYS A 81 -4.24 -2.31 -12.49
C LYS A 81 -4.87 -3.26 -13.49
N SER A 82 -4.27 -4.42 -13.67
CA SER A 82 -4.79 -5.39 -14.62
C SER A 82 -5.89 -6.26 -14.03
N GLY A 83 -6.17 -6.09 -12.74
CA GLY A 83 -7.25 -6.82 -12.13
C GLY A 83 -6.89 -8.19 -11.57
N ASN A 84 -5.61 -8.45 -11.39
CA ASN A 84 -5.15 -9.74 -10.90
C ASN A 84 -4.80 -9.74 -9.42
N MET A 85 -5.43 -8.86 -8.68
CA MET A 85 -5.08 -8.65 -7.28
C MET A 85 -5.17 -9.90 -6.42
N ILE A 86 -6.23 -10.64 -6.57
CA ILE A 86 -6.44 -11.80 -5.73
C ILE A 86 -5.32 -12.81 -5.85
N LYS A 87 -4.87 -13.07 -7.07
CA LYS A 87 -3.78 -14.01 -7.29
C LYS A 87 -2.48 -13.50 -6.69
N ILE A 88 -2.25 -12.22 -6.86
CA ILE A 88 -1.03 -11.61 -6.36
C ILE A 88 -1.01 -11.62 -4.85
N PHE A 89 -2.13 -11.27 -4.26
CA PHE A 89 -2.27 -11.23 -2.83
C PHE A 89 -1.99 -12.59 -2.21
N ASN A 90 -2.55 -13.61 -2.81
CA ASN A 90 -2.34 -14.97 -2.34
C ASN A 90 -0.90 -15.40 -2.48
N ARG A 91 -0.25 -14.96 -3.54
CA ARG A 91 1.13 -15.34 -3.79
C ARG A 91 2.10 -14.64 -2.85
N VAL A 92 1.94 -13.32 -2.65
CA VAL A 92 2.89 -12.58 -1.83
C VAL A 92 2.61 -12.67 -0.36
N SER A 93 1.36 -12.82 0.01
CA SER A 93 0.98 -12.81 1.41
C SER A 93 0.16 -14.01 1.79
N GLY A 94 0.31 -15.08 1.07
CA GLY A 94 -0.54 -16.24 1.26
C GLY A 94 -0.60 -16.74 2.69
N LYS A 95 0.51 -16.71 3.35
CA LYS A 95 0.55 -17.21 4.71
C LYS A 95 -0.24 -16.36 5.66
N ARG A 96 -0.27 -15.09 5.40
CA ARG A 96 -0.96 -14.18 6.28
C ARG A 96 -2.43 -14.16 6.05
N LEU A 97 -2.85 -14.54 4.89
CA LEU A 97 -4.25 -14.44 4.53
C LEU A 97 -5.06 -15.63 5.01
N LYS A 98 -4.41 -16.55 5.60
CA LYS A 98 -5.12 -17.72 6.09
C LYS A 98 -5.94 -17.50 7.32
#